data_e1e850d83411505b70fac9a51cc3962d
#
_entry.id   e1e850d83411505b70fac9a51cc3962d
#
_cell.length_a   1.000
_cell.length_b   1.000
_cell.length_c   1.000
_cell.angle_alpha   90.00
_cell.angle_beta   90.00
_cell.angle_gamma   90.00
#
_symmetry.space_group_name_H-M   'P 1'
#
loop_
_entity.id
_entity.type
_entity.pdbx_description
1 polymer ?
#
loop_
_entity_poly.entity_id
_entity_poly.type
_entity_poly.pdbx_seq_one_letter_code
_entity_poly.pdbx_strand_id
1 'polypeptide(L)'
;MIEDIQAAIPLGFLLAFMIGPVFFVLLETSATKGFRAGLFFDLGVILADIIFLKIAYFSSFHLLEILSNQPGLYVFGGVILLIYGLTTFFNRDYVRGKPDIKPRKGGYLSLFIKGFLLNFINIGVLVFWLGVIIIVGPSLDNEPNRIIVFFSTMLGAYFITDIFKILLAKQLRRKLTTERIRLVKKALGVILVICGLVLIIKGFLPKDKLNIEKGIEYIRE
;
A
#
# COMPACT_ATOMS: atom_id res chain seq x y z
N MET A 1 -12.37 12.78 -13.39
CA MET A 1 -12.59 11.31 -13.51
C MET A 1 -11.57 10.62 -14.39
N ILE A 2 -11.31 11.04 -15.64
CA ILE A 2 -10.28 10.40 -16.50
C ILE A 2 -8.88 10.57 -15.88
N GLU A 3 -8.57 11.75 -15.39
CA GLU A 3 -7.32 12.04 -14.68
C GLU A 3 -7.14 11.20 -13.42
N ASP A 4 -8.24 10.98 -12.67
CA ASP A 4 -8.23 10.15 -11.46
C ASP A 4 -7.87 8.69 -11.81
N ILE A 5 -8.42 8.16 -12.91
CA ILE A 5 -8.10 6.82 -13.43
C ILE A 5 -6.64 6.74 -13.85
N GLN A 6 -6.15 7.73 -14.58
CA GLN A 6 -4.76 7.78 -15.03
C GLN A 6 -3.76 7.85 -13.88
N ALA A 7 -4.09 8.57 -12.81
CA ALA A 7 -3.27 8.65 -11.61
C ALA A 7 -3.33 7.37 -10.75
N ALA A 8 -4.46 6.67 -10.74
CA ALA A 8 -4.65 5.45 -9.95
C ALA A 8 -3.86 4.23 -10.51
N ILE A 9 -3.76 4.11 -11.84
CA ILE A 9 -3.10 2.95 -12.49
C ILE A 9 -1.64 2.79 -12.06
N PRO A 10 -0.76 3.81 -12.13
CA PRO A 10 0.63 3.70 -11.68
C PRO A 10 0.74 3.34 -10.20
N LEU A 11 -0.14 3.87 -9.36
CA LEU A 11 -0.14 3.56 -7.92
C LEU A 11 -0.53 2.11 -7.65
N GLY A 12 -1.53 1.58 -8.37
CA GLY A 12 -1.90 0.17 -8.29
C GLY A 12 -0.76 -0.75 -8.77
N PHE A 13 -0.08 -0.37 -9.84
CA PHE A 13 1.11 -1.07 -10.29
C PHE A 13 2.22 -1.07 -9.24
N LEU A 14 2.54 0.08 -8.64
CA LEU A 14 3.54 0.19 -7.58
C LEU A 14 3.15 -0.63 -6.34
N LEU A 15 1.87 -0.61 -5.94
CA LEU A 15 1.36 -1.41 -4.83
C LEU A 15 1.65 -2.89 -5.01
N ALA A 16 1.50 -3.41 -6.22
CA ALA A 16 1.78 -4.81 -6.54
C ALA A 16 3.23 -5.22 -6.27
N PHE A 17 4.17 -4.29 -6.27
CA PHE A 17 5.58 -4.55 -6.00
C PHE A 17 6.00 -4.23 -4.55
N MET A 18 5.07 -3.93 -3.68
CA MET A 18 5.38 -3.82 -2.25
C MET A 18 5.83 -5.17 -1.70
N ILE A 19 7.13 -5.26 -1.38
CA ILE A 19 7.74 -6.51 -0.95
C ILE A 19 7.51 -6.72 0.55
N GLY A 20 6.56 -7.59 0.86
CA GLY A 20 6.21 -8.03 2.20
C GLY A 20 6.01 -9.54 2.29
N PRO A 21 5.55 -10.05 3.46
CA PRO A 21 5.25 -11.49 3.65
C PRO A 21 4.33 -12.05 2.59
N VAL A 22 3.27 -11.29 2.28
CA VAL A 22 2.23 -11.65 1.31
C VAL A 22 2.83 -11.86 -0.08
N PHE A 23 3.70 -10.96 -0.54
CA PHE A 23 4.37 -11.05 -1.83
C PHE A 23 5.14 -12.37 -1.99
N PHE A 24 5.92 -12.76 -0.97
CA PHE A 24 6.70 -14.01 -1.04
C PHE A 24 5.82 -15.24 -1.00
N VAL A 25 4.77 -15.24 -0.17
CA VAL A 25 3.83 -16.37 -0.07
C VAL A 25 3.03 -16.51 -1.37
N LEU A 26 2.66 -15.40 -2.02
CA LEU A 26 2.02 -15.40 -3.33
C LEU A 26 2.91 -16.07 -4.38
N LEU A 27 4.17 -15.61 -4.51
CA LEU A 27 5.12 -16.18 -5.46
C LEU A 27 5.44 -17.66 -5.17
N GLU A 28 5.63 -18.02 -3.89
CA GLU A 28 5.87 -19.41 -3.48
C GLU A 28 4.67 -20.29 -3.81
N THR A 29 3.45 -19.85 -3.45
CA THR A 29 2.21 -20.61 -3.73
C THR A 29 2.01 -20.80 -5.22
N SER A 30 2.20 -19.72 -6.00
CA SER A 30 2.04 -19.76 -7.45
C SER A 30 3.09 -20.63 -8.13
N ALA A 31 4.35 -20.55 -7.70
CA ALA A 31 5.45 -21.33 -8.29
C ALA A 31 5.38 -22.82 -7.95
N THR A 32 4.84 -23.20 -6.77
CA THR A 32 4.80 -24.59 -6.29
C THR A 32 3.47 -25.28 -6.53
N LYS A 33 2.35 -24.56 -6.42
CA LYS A 33 0.99 -25.11 -6.53
C LYS A 33 0.26 -24.67 -7.80
N GLY A 34 0.87 -23.80 -8.59
CA GLY A 34 0.37 -23.35 -9.87
C GLY A 34 -0.54 -22.12 -9.82
N PHE A 35 -0.97 -21.68 -11.01
CA PHE A 35 -1.72 -20.44 -11.22
C PHE A 35 -2.99 -20.32 -10.37
N ARG A 36 -3.85 -21.35 -10.40
CA ARG A 36 -5.12 -21.33 -9.65
C ARG A 36 -4.90 -21.15 -8.16
N ALA A 37 -3.88 -21.81 -7.61
CA ALA A 37 -3.55 -21.70 -6.19
C ALA A 37 -3.08 -20.30 -5.81
N GLY A 38 -2.26 -19.67 -6.65
CA GLY A 38 -1.86 -18.28 -6.48
C GLY A 38 -3.05 -17.34 -6.56
N LEU A 39 -3.92 -17.52 -7.56
CA LEU A 39 -5.10 -16.68 -7.74
C LEU A 39 -6.05 -16.72 -6.53
N PHE A 40 -6.36 -17.90 -6.00
CA PHE A 40 -7.21 -18.01 -4.81
C PHE A 40 -6.58 -17.40 -3.56
N PHE A 41 -5.26 -17.52 -3.41
CA PHE A 41 -4.53 -16.85 -2.34
C PHE A 41 -4.63 -15.33 -2.48
N ASP A 42 -4.41 -14.81 -3.68
CA ASP A 42 -4.44 -13.38 -4.00
C ASP A 42 -5.82 -12.75 -3.83
N LEU A 43 -6.87 -13.45 -4.24
CA LEU A 43 -8.26 -13.00 -3.99
C LEU A 43 -8.53 -12.82 -2.48
N GLY A 44 -7.95 -13.66 -1.63
CA GLY A 44 -8.02 -13.49 -0.18
C GLY A 44 -7.29 -12.22 0.28
N VAL A 45 -6.12 -11.94 -0.29
CA VAL A 45 -5.35 -10.72 -0.02
C VAL A 45 -6.15 -9.48 -0.39
N ILE A 46 -6.70 -9.45 -1.60
CA ILE A 46 -7.50 -8.31 -2.11
C ILE A 46 -8.74 -8.07 -1.26
N LEU A 47 -9.40 -9.14 -0.78
CA LEU A 47 -10.55 -8.97 0.12
C LEU A 47 -10.13 -8.26 1.42
N ALA A 48 -8.97 -8.58 1.99
CA ALA A 48 -8.44 -7.89 3.16
C ALA A 48 -8.12 -6.42 2.85
N ASP A 49 -7.54 -6.14 1.68
CA ASP A 49 -7.27 -4.77 1.21
C ASP A 49 -8.56 -3.96 1.07
N ILE A 50 -9.62 -4.54 0.49
CA ILE A 50 -10.93 -3.89 0.37
C ILE A 50 -11.52 -3.56 1.75
N ILE A 51 -11.38 -4.47 2.71
CA ILE A 51 -11.86 -4.24 4.08
C ILE A 51 -11.05 -3.13 4.75
N PHE A 52 -9.73 -3.16 4.63
CA PHE A 52 -8.88 -2.10 5.16
C PHE A 52 -9.15 -0.75 4.51
N LEU A 53 -9.35 -0.73 3.20
CA LEU A 53 -9.72 0.47 2.47
C LEU A 53 -11.04 1.06 2.97
N LYS A 54 -12.06 0.20 3.21
CA LYS A 54 -13.32 0.63 3.79
C LYS A 54 -13.13 1.19 5.21
N ILE A 55 -12.39 0.48 6.07
CA ILE A 55 -12.08 0.96 7.41
C ILE A 55 -11.35 2.30 7.33
N ALA A 56 -10.33 2.41 6.49
CA ALA A 56 -9.58 3.63 6.30
C ALA A 56 -10.46 4.78 5.78
N TYR A 57 -11.37 4.52 4.85
CA TYR A 57 -12.31 5.50 4.31
C TYR A 57 -13.25 6.04 5.40
N PHE A 58 -13.93 5.18 6.13
CA PHE A 58 -14.84 5.62 7.19
C PHE A 58 -14.12 6.28 8.36
N SER A 59 -12.94 5.77 8.71
CA SER A 59 -12.11 6.40 9.75
C SER A 59 -11.57 7.75 9.30
N SER A 60 -11.20 7.91 8.03
CA SER A 60 -10.66 9.16 7.51
C SER A 60 -11.71 10.27 7.44
N PHE A 61 -12.98 9.98 7.12
CA PHE A 61 -14.04 11.00 7.13
C PHE A 61 -14.23 11.59 8.53
N HIS A 62 -14.33 10.74 9.54
CA HIS A 62 -14.44 11.21 10.93
C HIS A 62 -13.16 11.92 11.40
N LEU A 63 -12.03 11.42 10.95
CA LEU A 63 -10.74 12.03 11.20
C LEU A 63 -10.56 13.33 10.40
N LEU A 64 -10.93 13.41 9.13
CA LEU A 64 -10.80 14.61 8.30
C LEU A 64 -11.73 15.74 8.77
N GLU A 65 -12.92 15.44 9.25
CA GLU A 65 -13.83 16.41 9.83
C GLU A 65 -13.27 17.01 11.14
N ILE A 66 -12.65 16.17 11.97
CA ILE A 66 -11.90 16.59 13.16
C ILE A 66 -10.54 17.22 12.76
N LEU A 67 -9.94 16.77 11.65
CA LEU A 67 -8.60 17.06 11.18
C LEU A 67 -8.46 18.32 10.34
N SER A 68 -9.52 18.73 9.65
CA SER A 68 -9.47 19.97 8.84
C SER A 68 -9.02 21.17 9.69
N ASN A 69 -9.08 21.03 11.03
CA ASN A 69 -8.67 22.02 12.01
C ASN A 69 -7.50 21.62 12.94
N GLN A 70 -6.95 20.39 12.83
CA GLN A 70 -5.90 19.97 13.77
C GLN A 70 -4.61 19.50 13.05
N PRO A 71 -3.52 20.30 13.13
CA PRO A 71 -2.21 19.94 12.57
C PRO A 71 -1.63 18.67 13.18
N GLY A 72 -2.08 18.29 14.38
CA GLY A 72 -1.57 17.12 15.12
C GLY A 72 -1.69 15.78 14.40
N LEU A 73 -2.61 15.63 13.45
CA LEU A 73 -2.78 14.34 12.76
C LEU A 73 -1.89 14.17 11.54
N TYR A 74 -1.53 15.24 10.86
CA TYR A 74 -0.44 15.19 9.88
C TYR A 74 0.85 14.75 10.56
N VAL A 75 1.11 15.27 11.78
CA VAL A 75 2.26 14.86 12.60
C VAL A 75 2.12 13.40 13.01
N PHE A 76 0.96 12.97 13.51
CA PHE A 76 0.74 11.59 13.95
C PHE A 76 0.88 10.58 12.80
N GLY A 77 0.21 10.81 11.66
CA GLY A 77 0.34 9.98 10.46
C GLY A 77 1.77 9.96 9.91
N GLY A 78 2.43 11.11 9.90
CA GLY A 78 3.82 11.25 9.50
C GLY A 78 4.78 10.48 10.41
N VAL A 79 4.59 10.50 11.73
CA VAL A 79 5.37 9.72 12.70
C VAL A 79 5.18 8.21 12.47
N ILE A 80 3.96 7.75 12.24
CA ILE A 80 3.68 6.33 11.93
C ILE A 80 4.41 5.91 10.65
N LEU A 81 4.30 6.68 9.56
CA LEU A 81 5.00 6.39 8.31
C LEU A 81 6.52 6.42 8.48
N LEU A 82 7.03 7.33 9.28
CA LEU A 82 8.46 7.44 9.57
C LEU A 82 8.95 6.20 10.33
N ILE A 83 8.26 5.78 11.39
CA ILE A 83 8.58 4.56 12.14
C ILE A 83 8.51 3.34 11.23
N TYR A 84 7.45 3.22 10.41
CA TYR A 84 7.29 2.09 9.49
C TYR A 84 8.36 2.10 8.38
N GLY A 85 8.72 3.26 7.86
CA GLY A 85 9.80 3.43 6.90
C GLY A 85 11.16 3.05 7.48
N LEU A 86 11.49 3.51 8.69
CA LEU A 86 12.71 3.15 9.39
C LEU A 86 12.76 1.65 9.70
N THR A 87 11.71 1.07 10.22
CA THR A 87 11.65 -0.38 10.48
C THR A 87 11.82 -1.19 9.20
N THR A 88 11.21 -0.76 8.08
CA THR A 88 11.37 -1.41 6.77
C THR A 88 12.80 -1.29 6.25
N PHE A 89 13.44 -0.14 6.45
CA PHE A 89 14.82 0.12 6.01
C PHE A 89 15.85 -0.70 6.80
N PHE A 90 15.69 -0.77 8.14
CA PHE A 90 16.64 -1.44 9.03
C PHE A 90 16.37 -2.94 9.21
N ASN A 91 15.18 -3.43 8.88
CA ASN A 91 14.82 -4.82 9.12
C ASN A 91 15.60 -5.79 8.21
N ARG A 92 16.66 -6.38 8.76
CA ARG A 92 17.51 -7.37 8.09
C ARG A 92 16.96 -8.81 8.16
N ASP A 93 16.07 -9.10 9.13
CA ASP A 93 15.77 -10.48 9.52
C ASP A 93 14.69 -11.17 8.68
N TYR A 94 13.97 -10.44 7.84
CA TYR A 94 12.90 -11.01 7.03
C TYR A 94 13.34 -11.95 5.91
N VAL A 95 14.66 -12.03 5.66
CA VAL A 95 15.24 -12.90 4.60
C VAL A 95 15.42 -14.33 5.08
N ARG A 96 15.42 -14.60 6.40
CA ARG A 96 15.67 -15.93 6.99
C ARG A 96 14.43 -16.78 7.27
N GLY A 97 13.27 -16.20 7.30
CA GLY A 97 12.03 -16.94 7.46
C GLY A 97 11.55 -17.46 6.11
N LYS A 98 12.04 -18.63 5.67
CA LYS A 98 11.22 -19.46 4.76
C LYS A 98 9.90 -19.67 5.51
N PRO A 99 8.76 -19.15 5.03
CA PRO A 99 7.50 -19.57 5.61
C PRO A 99 7.46 -21.08 5.38
N ASP A 100 7.47 -21.83 6.47
CA ASP A 100 7.42 -23.30 6.45
C ASP A 100 6.00 -23.66 5.98
N ILE A 101 5.82 -23.58 4.67
CA ILE A 101 4.57 -23.91 4.00
C ILE A 101 4.55 -25.43 3.87
N LYS A 102 4.34 -26.11 5.01
CA LYS A 102 3.98 -27.51 4.97
C LYS A 102 2.75 -27.65 4.08
N PRO A 103 2.77 -28.51 3.07
CA PRO A 103 1.62 -28.74 2.20
C PRO A 103 0.49 -29.34 3.04
N ARG A 104 -0.33 -28.50 3.67
CA ARG A 104 -1.60 -28.94 4.24
C ARG A 104 -2.52 -29.28 3.08
N LYS A 105 -3.19 -30.44 3.15
CA LYS A 105 -4.29 -30.87 2.27
C LYS A 105 -5.49 -29.92 2.44
N GLY A 106 -5.37 -28.69 2.00
CA GLY A 106 -6.43 -27.70 2.00
C GLY A 106 -6.74 -27.32 0.56
N GLY A 107 -8.01 -27.35 0.17
CA GLY A 107 -8.46 -26.88 -1.12
C GLY A 107 -8.20 -25.38 -1.33
N TYR A 108 -8.64 -24.86 -2.46
CA TYR A 108 -8.48 -23.42 -2.81
C TYR A 108 -9.02 -22.48 -1.75
N LEU A 109 -10.11 -22.87 -1.04
CA LEU A 109 -10.66 -22.09 0.07
C LEU A 109 -9.64 -21.87 1.21
N SER A 110 -8.84 -22.89 1.54
CA SER A 110 -7.78 -22.75 2.55
C SER A 110 -6.70 -21.75 2.12
N LEU A 111 -6.40 -21.67 0.82
CA LEU A 111 -5.46 -20.68 0.29
C LEU A 111 -6.03 -19.27 0.33
N PHE A 112 -7.30 -19.10 -0.02
CA PHE A 112 -8.03 -17.85 0.11
C PHE A 112 -8.01 -17.33 1.55
N ILE A 113 -8.43 -18.16 2.52
CA ILE A 113 -8.40 -17.83 3.95
C ILE A 113 -6.98 -17.47 4.40
N LYS A 114 -5.97 -18.23 3.92
CA LYS A 114 -4.58 -17.94 4.25
C LYS A 114 -4.11 -16.58 3.71
N GLY A 115 -4.45 -16.25 2.47
CA GLY A 115 -4.15 -14.94 1.88
C GLY A 115 -4.81 -13.83 2.65
N PHE A 116 -6.10 -13.99 2.92
CA PHE A 116 -6.88 -13.05 3.71
C PHE A 116 -6.26 -12.80 5.10
N LEU A 117 -6.05 -13.85 5.88
CA LEU A 117 -5.52 -13.72 7.24
C LEU A 117 -4.10 -13.15 7.25
N LEU A 118 -3.24 -13.57 6.32
CA LEU A 118 -1.87 -13.07 6.26
C LEU A 118 -1.81 -11.56 5.97
N ASN A 119 -2.71 -11.08 5.13
CA ASN A 119 -2.82 -9.64 4.83
C ASN A 119 -3.54 -8.89 5.95
N PHE A 120 -4.62 -9.46 6.48
CA PHE A 120 -5.46 -8.83 7.50
C PHE A 120 -4.76 -8.67 8.86
N ILE A 121 -3.88 -9.60 9.23
CA ILE A 121 -3.05 -9.47 10.45
C ILE A 121 -1.91 -8.46 10.27
N ASN A 122 -1.61 -8.09 9.02
CA ASN A 122 -0.53 -7.15 8.72
C ASN A 122 -0.99 -5.69 8.94
N ILE A 123 -0.80 -5.20 10.16
CA ILE A 123 -1.14 -3.81 10.54
C ILE A 123 -0.50 -2.78 9.60
N GLY A 124 0.66 -3.07 9.01
CA GLY A 124 1.31 -2.20 8.04
C GLY A 124 0.47 -1.93 6.79
N VAL A 125 -0.40 -2.87 6.39
CA VAL A 125 -1.33 -2.69 5.26
C VAL A 125 -2.44 -1.71 5.63
N LEU A 126 -2.99 -1.82 6.85
CA LEU A 126 -3.99 -0.85 7.33
C LEU A 126 -3.40 0.57 7.37
N VAL A 127 -2.19 0.70 7.94
CA VAL A 127 -1.47 2.00 8.00
C VAL A 127 -1.21 2.55 6.60
N PHE A 128 -0.85 1.68 5.65
CA PHE A 128 -0.68 2.06 4.25
C PHE A 128 -1.98 2.63 3.66
N TRP A 129 -3.12 1.94 3.80
CA TRP A 129 -4.40 2.39 3.27
C TRP A 129 -4.88 3.69 3.92
N LEU A 130 -4.69 3.84 5.23
CA LEU A 130 -4.95 5.10 5.94
C LEU A 130 -4.10 6.24 5.37
N GLY A 131 -2.80 6.00 5.18
CA GLY A 131 -1.88 6.99 4.62
C GLY A 131 -2.26 7.39 3.20
N VAL A 132 -2.60 6.43 2.33
CA VAL A 132 -3.01 6.72 0.95
C VAL A 132 -4.28 7.56 0.91
N ILE A 133 -5.30 7.24 1.72
CA ILE A 133 -6.54 8.02 1.77
C ILE A 133 -6.29 9.44 2.27
N ILE A 134 -5.48 9.62 3.30
CA ILE A 134 -5.16 10.95 3.84
C ILE A 134 -4.41 11.80 2.80
N ILE A 135 -3.54 11.19 2.00
CA ILE A 135 -2.76 11.91 0.98
C ILE A 135 -3.59 12.20 -0.27
N VAL A 136 -4.34 11.21 -0.74
CA VAL A 136 -5.05 11.27 -2.03
C VAL A 136 -6.45 11.85 -1.88
N GLY A 137 -7.14 11.64 -0.76
CA GLY A 137 -8.50 12.12 -0.54
C GLY A 137 -8.71 13.61 -0.84
N PRO A 138 -7.86 14.51 -0.34
CA PRO A 138 -7.96 15.95 -0.64
C PRO A 138 -7.81 16.29 -2.13
N SER A 139 -6.97 15.56 -2.88
CA SER A 139 -6.80 15.77 -4.32
C SER A 139 -8.01 15.30 -5.16
N LEU A 140 -8.87 14.50 -4.55
CA LEU A 140 -10.14 14.04 -5.10
C LEU A 140 -11.34 14.87 -4.57
N ASP A 141 -11.09 16.05 -3.98
CA ASP A 141 -12.08 16.93 -3.35
C ASP A 141 -12.90 16.23 -2.25
N ASN A 142 -12.42 15.11 -1.72
CA ASN A 142 -13.14 14.21 -0.81
C ASN A 142 -14.50 13.75 -1.37
N GLU A 143 -14.68 13.79 -2.71
CA GLU A 143 -15.92 13.38 -3.37
C GLU A 143 -16.02 11.85 -3.39
N PRO A 144 -17.10 11.26 -2.83
CA PRO A 144 -17.24 9.80 -2.69
C PRO A 144 -17.11 9.05 -4.02
N ASN A 145 -17.70 9.58 -5.09
CA ASN A 145 -17.68 8.92 -6.40
C ASN A 145 -16.26 8.90 -6.98
N ARG A 146 -15.51 10.00 -6.87
CA ARG A 146 -14.12 10.08 -7.32
C ARG A 146 -13.21 9.14 -6.53
N ILE A 147 -13.42 9.08 -5.21
CA ILE A 147 -12.70 8.16 -4.31
C ILE A 147 -12.96 6.72 -4.70
N ILE A 148 -14.24 6.33 -4.91
CA ILE A 148 -14.59 4.96 -5.31
C ILE A 148 -13.94 4.60 -6.65
N VAL A 149 -14.03 5.48 -7.66
CA VAL A 149 -13.43 5.26 -8.97
C VAL A 149 -11.91 5.14 -8.88
N PHE A 150 -11.25 6.04 -8.15
CA PHE A 150 -9.81 6.03 -7.96
C PHE A 150 -9.33 4.72 -7.33
N PHE A 151 -9.87 4.36 -6.17
CA PHE A 151 -9.42 3.17 -5.43
C PHE A 151 -9.83 1.85 -6.10
N SER A 152 -10.98 1.81 -6.77
CA SER A 152 -11.37 0.64 -7.57
C SER A 152 -10.43 0.44 -8.76
N THR A 153 -10.02 1.52 -9.42
CA THR A 153 -9.03 1.48 -10.52
C THR A 153 -7.66 1.05 -9.99
N MET A 154 -7.23 1.61 -8.85
CA MET A 154 -5.98 1.25 -8.21
C MET A 154 -5.92 -0.24 -7.84
N LEU A 155 -6.98 -0.77 -7.20
CA LEU A 155 -7.10 -2.19 -6.87
C LEU A 155 -7.19 -3.08 -8.13
N GLY A 156 -7.86 -2.61 -9.18
CA GLY A 156 -7.91 -3.30 -10.48
C GLY A 156 -6.54 -3.41 -11.12
N ALA A 157 -5.79 -2.33 -11.19
CA ALA A 157 -4.41 -2.31 -11.72
C ALA A 157 -3.47 -3.19 -10.87
N TYR A 158 -3.62 -3.14 -9.55
CA TYR A 158 -2.91 -4.02 -8.61
C TYR A 158 -3.20 -5.49 -8.92
N PHE A 159 -4.48 -5.89 -9.00
CA PHE A 159 -4.89 -7.26 -9.28
C PHE A 159 -4.38 -7.76 -10.64
N ILE A 160 -4.51 -6.95 -11.70
CA ILE A 160 -4.00 -7.29 -13.03
C ILE A 160 -2.48 -7.55 -12.97
N THR A 161 -1.74 -6.68 -12.26
CA THR A 161 -0.30 -6.84 -12.08
C THR A 161 0.02 -8.12 -11.30
N ASP A 162 -0.78 -8.48 -10.30
CA ASP A 162 -0.62 -9.71 -9.53
C ASP A 162 -0.87 -10.96 -10.37
N ILE A 163 -1.84 -10.93 -11.29
CA ILE A 163 -2.03 -12.01 -12.28
C ILE A 163 -0.73 -12.24 -13.08
N PHE A 164 -0.08 -11.18 -13.56
CA PHE A 164 1.20 -11.32 -14.27
C PHE A 164 2.31 -11.88 -13.35
N LYS A 165 2.37 -11.45 -12.08
CA LYS A 165 3.32 -12.01 -11.10
C LYS A 165 3.06 -13.50 -10.85
N ILE A 166 1.80 -13.91 -10.74
CA ILE A 166 1.40 -15.31 -10.55
C ILE A 166 1.84 -16.16 -11.74
N LEU A 167 1.62 -15.68 -12.97
CA LEU A 167 2.04 -16.35 -14.21
C LEU A 167 3.57 -16.46 -14.28
N LEU A 168 4.28 -15.43 -13.89
CA LEU A 168 5.75 -15.36 -13.92
C LEU A 168 6.41 -15.86 -12.63
N ALA A 169 5.64 -16.41 -11.68
CA ALA A 169 6.11 -16.72 -10.33
C ALA A 169 7.37 -17.59 -10.29
N LYS A 170 7.48 -18.60 -11.16
CA LYS A 170 8.68 -19.46 -11.24
C LYS A 170 9.93 -18.68 -11.64
N GLN A 171 9.81 -17.73 -12.56
CA GLN A 171 10.91 -16.90 -13.05
C GLN A 171 11.29 -15.85 -12.03
N LEU A 172 10.30 -15.16 -11.46
CA LEU A 172 10.48 -14.11 -10.43
C LEU A 172 11.15 -14.70 -9.18
N ARG A 173 10.70 -15.86 -8.71
CA ARG A 173 11.29 -16.56 -7.56
C ARG A 173 12.78 -16.86 -7.75
N ARG A 174 13.20 -17.24 -8.96
CA ARG A 174 14.62 -17.49 -9.28
C ARG A 174 15.45 -16.22 -9.30
N LYS A 175 14.87 -15.09 -9.70
CA LYS A 175 15.57 -13.80 -9.84
C LYS A 175 15.61 -12.98 -8.55
N LEU A 176 14.74 -13.24 -7.60
CA LEU A 176 14.68 -12.55 -6.31
C LEU A 176 15.76 -13.08 -5.36
N THR A 177 16.97 -12.54 -5.51
CA THR A 177 18.07 -12.80 -4.57
C THR A 177 17.89 -11.98 -3.29
N THR A 178 18.48 -12.43 -2.20
CA THR A 178 18.50 -11.75 -0.90
C THR A 178 18.94 -10.28 -1.02
N GLU A 179 19.93 -10.01 -1.87
CA GLU A 179 20.43 -8.65 -2.10
C GLU A 179 19.40 -7.76 -2.80
N ARG A 180 18.74 -8.26 -3.85
CA ARG A 180 17.70 -7.51 -4.58
C ARG A 180 16.51 -7.20 -3.68
N ILE A 181 16.09 -8.16 -2.87
CA ILE A 181 15.03 -7.97 -1.87
C ILE A 181 15.42 -6.87 -0.88
N ARG A 182 16.66 -6.90 -0.39
CA ARG A 182 17.18 -5.86 0.52
C ARG A 182 17.18 -4.48 -0.12
N LEU A 183 17.60 -4.38 -1.39
CA LEU A 183 17.63 -3.11 -2.12
C LEU A 183 16.23 -2.51 -2.24
N VAL A 184 15.23 -3.31 -2.67
CA VAL A 184 13.84 -2.85 -2.81
C VAL A 184 13.25 -2.44 -1.47
N LYS A 185 13.49 -3.22 -0.39
CA LYS A 185 13.04 -2.85 0.96
C LYS A 185 13.67 -1.52 1.42
N LYS A 186 14.96 -1.32 1.16
CA LYS A 186 15.62 -0.05 1.48
C LYS A 186 15.01 1.12 0.71
N ALA A 187 14.78 0.94 -0.60
CA ALA A 187 14.14 1.97 -1.42
C ALA A 187 12.74 2.33 -0.91
N LEU A 188 11.91 1.32 -0.62
CA LEU A 188 10.58 1.52 -0.01
C LEU A 188 10.67 2.21 1.34
N GLY A 189 11.60 1.78 2.21
CA GLY A 189 11.82 2.41 3.51
C GLY A 189 12.18 3.89 3.38
N VAL A 190 13.04 4.25 2.42
CA VAL A 190 13.41 5.66 2.15
C VAL A 190 12.19 6.45 1.67
N ILE A 191 11.39 5.92 0.75
CA ILE A 191 10.18 6.60 0.25
C ILE A 191 9.22 6.86 1.42
N LEU A 192 8.96 5.85 2.27
CA LEU A 192 8.07 5.99 3.43
C LEU A 192 8.60 7.01 4.44
N VAL A 193 9.91 7.06 4.68
CA VAL A 193 10.55 8.07 5.54
C VAL A 193 10.35 9.47 4.96
N ILE A 194 10.58 9.66 3.66
CA ILE A 194 10.37 10.95 3.00
C ILE A 194 8.90 11.38 3.10
N CYS A 195 7.95 10.47 2.79
CA CYS A 195 6.53 10.74 2.93
C CYS A 195 6.16 11.10 4.38
N GLY A 196 6.68 10.37 5.36
CA GLY A 196 6.47 10.65 6.78
C GLY A 196 6.98 12.03 7.18
N LEU A 197 8.18 12.41 6.74
CA LEU A 197 8.75 13.75 7.00
C LEU A 197 7.93 14.86 6.34
N VAL A 198 7.50 14.66 5.09
CA VAL A 198 6.63 15.64 4.39
C VAL A 198 5.32 15.86 5.14
N LEU A 199 4.68 14.79 5.66
CA LEU A 199 3.47 14.92 6.45
C LEU A 199 3.73 15.65 7.77
N ILE A 200 4.82 15.33 8.48
CA ILE A 200 5.18 16.02 9.72
C ILE A 200 5.39 17.51 9.45
N ILE A 201 6.15 17.87 8.41
CA ILE A 201 6.38 19.26 8.02
C ILE A 201 5.06 19.95 7.69
N LYS A 202 4.16 19.32 6.92
CA LYS A 202 2.81 19.85 6.63
C LYS A 202 2.01 20.09 7.90
N GLY A 203 2.15 19.27 8.93
CA GLY A 203 1.47 19.45 10.20
C GLY A 203 1.96 20.64 11.03
N PHE A 204 3.19 21.09 10.82
CA PHE A 204 3.77 22.26 11.51
C PHE A 204 3.65 23.58 10.73
N LEU A 205 3.34 23.52 9.42
CA LEU A 205 3.21 24.74 8.61
C LEU A 205 1.81 25.36 8.75
N PRO A 206 1.71 26.68 9.02
CA PRO A 206 0.43 27.38 9.01
C PRO A 206 -0.26 27.27 7.65
N LYS A 207 -1.59 27.08 7.66
CA LYS A 207 -2.41 26.89 6.43
C LYS A 207 -2.23 28.02 5.40
N ASP A 208 -1.89 29.23 5.80
CA ASP A 208 -1.75 30.39 4.92
C ASP A 208 -0.50 30.37 4.02
N LYS A 209 0.50 29.54 4.33
CA LYS A 209 1.75 29.48 3.54
C LYS A 209 1.80 28.32 2.53
N LEU A 210 0.78 27.46 2.49
CA LEU A 210 0.71 26.30 1.61
C LEU A 210 -0.12 26.53 0.33
N ASN A 211 -0.68 27.72 0.13
CA ASN A 211 -1.32 28.09 -1.12
C ASN A 211 -0.24 28.41 -2.17
N ILE A 212 0.23 27.35 -2.86
CA ILE A 212 1.19 27.47 -3.98
C ILE A 212 0.64 28.41 -5.07
N GLU A 213 -0.69 28.50 -5.21
CA GLU A 213 -1.36 29.45 -6.12
C GLU A 213 -1.05 30.91 -5.76
N LYS A 214 -1.06 31.28 -4.49
CA LYS A 214 -0.65 32.64 -4.05
C LYS A 214 0.85 32.90 -4.25
N GLY A 215 1.69 31.87 -4.15
CA GLY A 215 3.12 31.99 -4.40
C GLY A 215 3.46 32.21 -5.88
N ILE A 216 2.64 31.71 -6.79
CA ILE A 216 2.81 31.90 -8.24
C ILE A 216 2.28 33.28 -8.67
N GLU A 217 1.27 33.81 -8.01
CA GLU A 217 0.71 35.13 -8.26
C GLU A 217 1.70 36.24 -7.88
N TYR A 218 2.47 36.05 -6.77
CA TYR A 218 3.53 36.99 -6.35
C TYR A 218 4.75 37.03 -7.27
N ILE A 219 4.94 36.05 -8.13
CA ILE A 219 6.07 36.00 -9.10
C ILE A 219 5.64 36.59 -10.47
N ARG A 220 4.32 36.86 -10.64
CA ARG A 220 3.74 37.35 -11.89
C ARG A 220 3.47 38.87 -11.91
N GLU A 221 3.58 39.51 -10.77
CA GLU A 221 3.63 41.00 -10.63
C GLU A 221 5.11 41.48 -10.55
#